data_5e9e2c69e0d22548889755e2f64a1bc4
#
_entry.id   5e9e2c69e0d22548889755e2f64a1bc4
#
_cell.length_a   1.000
_cell.length_b   1.000
_cell.length_c   1.000
_cell.angle_alpha   90.00
_cell.angle_beta   90.00
_cell.angle_gamma   90.00
#
_symmetry.space_group_name_H-M   'P 1'
#
loop_
_entity.id
_entity.type
_entity.pdbx_description
1 polymer ?
#
loop_
_entity_poly.entity_id
_entity_poly.type
_entity_poly.pdbx_seq_one_letter_code
_entity_poly.pdbx_strand_id
1 'polypeptide(L)'
;MPAYIIFTSGSTGEPKGVPISRRNLNAFYKAYRALGWELDENDRMLQMFELTFDVSVVSFLYPLTLGACVYAVPQKGMKYLNVLDIMERHRLTFAAVAPSVLRLSRPYFGEISFPDLRYLIVTAEATDVNLLDEFRPCIPNATVINLYGPTEATIYCTSYVIPAEGAKHHNGMAAIGKPFPSMDYMIASPSGKQLPAGETGELWIAGPQLMCGYWRTPEKAAGCFVTTPFGKLYYRTGDLCQVDADGDIIYCGRKDTQVKIQGFRIELGEIEYHVKAFYKHGCNAVVLPVYATDGSCELHLAVEKEAEDTESLERYMQSHLPPYMLPRRIHFIPCFPQNNSNKIDRNQLLKYITQ
;
A
#
# COMPACT_ATOMS: atom_id res chain seq x y z
N MET A 1 1.91 21.82 -14.96
CA MET A 1 1.06 20.85 -15.67
C MET A 1 1.33 19.47 -15.07
N PRO A 2 0.33 18.66 -14.65
CA PRO A 2 0.53 17.32 -14.15
C PRO A 2 1.08 16.39 -15.24
N ALA A 3 1.91 15.44 -14.83
CA ALA A 3 2.33 14.32 -15.65
C ALA A 3 1.23 13.26 -15.67
N TYR A 4 0.63 13.01 -14.48
CA TYR A 4 -0.54 12.15 -14.31
C TYR A 4 -1.39 12.61 -13.13
N ILE A 5 -2.62 12.11 -13.06
CA ILE A 5 -3.51 12.25 -11.90
C ILE A 5 -4.05 10.85 -11.62
N ILE A 6 -3.77 10.34 -10.41
CA ILE A 6 -4.29 9.05 -9.95
C ILE A 6 -5.23 9.33 -8.77
N PHE A 7 -6.37 8.63 -8.77
CA PHE A 7 -7.35 8.76 -7.69
C PHE A 7 -7.10 7.69 -6.63
N THR A 8 -7.10 8.14 -5.37
CA THR A 8 -7.02 7.26 -4.21
C THR A 8 -8.33 7.35 -3.43
N SER A 9 -8.65 6.30 -2.68
CA SER A 9 -9.80 6.31 -1.77
C SER A 9 -9.75 7.48 -0.79
N GLY A 10 -10.90 7.98 -0.41
CA GLY A 10 -11.05 9.12 0.49
C GLY A 10 -11.87 8.79 1.72
N SER A 11 -11.42 9.19 2.91
CA SER A 11 -12.12 8.99 4.19
C SER A 11 -13.53 9.57 4.26
N THR A 12 -13.88 10.48 3.33
CA THR A 12 -15.20 11.12 3.23
C THR A 12 -16.13 10.45 2.24
N GLY A 13 -15.77 9.29 1.68
CA GLY A 13 -16.56 8.56 0.69
C GLY A 13 -16.34 9.00 -0.77
N GLU A 14 -15.56 10.07 -1.00
CA GLU A 14 -15.23 10.50 -2.36
C GLU A 14 -13.73 10.35 -2.64
N PRO A 15 -13.35 9.74 -3.77
CA PRO A 15 -11.95 9.60 -4.16
C PRO A 15 -11.23 10.95 -4.25
N LYS A 16 -9.93 10.93 -3.94
CA LYS A 16 -9.05 12.10 -4.01
C LYS A 16 -8.09 11.97 -5.18
N GLY A 17 -8.13 12.93 -6.12
CA GLY A 17 -7.17 12.98 -7.22
C GLY A 17 -5.81 13.50 -6.75
N VAL A 18 -4.75 12.73 -6.94
CA VAL A 18 -3.35 13.08 -6.63
C VAL A 18 -2.65 13.51 -7.92
N PRO A 19 -2.44 14.83 -8.14
CA PRO A 19 -1.76 15.33 -9.33
C PRO A 19 -0.25 15.30 -9.12
N ILE A 20 0.44 14.50 -9.88
CA ILE A 20 1.91 14.46 -9.91
C ILE A 20 2.42 15.27 -11.08
N SER A 21 3.21 16.28 -10.80
CA SER A 21 3.80 17.14 -11.82
C SER A 21 4.99 16.47 -12.51
N ARG A 22 5.36 16.97 -13.71
CA ARG A 22 6.60 16.53 -14.37
C ARG A 22 7.84 16.79 -13.52
N ARG A 23 7.82 17.82 -12.65
CA ARG A 23 8.92 18.11 -11.74
C ARG A 23 9.03 17.04 -10.65
N ASN A 24 7.91 16.61 -10.06
CA ASN A 24 7.89 15.55 -9.06
C ASN A 24 8.37 14.23 -9.68
N LEU A 25 7.84 13.86 -10.85
CA LEU A 25 8.23 12.64 -11.55
C LEU A 25 9.70 12.63 -11.95
N ASN A 26 10.24 13.77 -12.40
CA ASN A 26 11.66 13.89 -12.70
C ASN A 26 12.55 13.80 -11.44
N ALA A 27 12.10 14.36 -10.31
CA ALA A 27 12.79 14.21 -9.02
C ALA A 27 12.81 12.74 -8.59
N PHE A 28 11.67 12.05 -8.70
CA PHE A 28 11.57 10.61 -8.45
C PHE A 28 12.55 9.81 -9.31
N TYR A 29 12.55 9.99 -10.64
CA TYR A 29 13.44 9.23 -11.52
C TYR A 29 14.93 9.47 -11.24
N LYS A 30 15.30 10.70 -10.90
CA LYS A 30 16.69 10.99 -10.49
C LYS A 30 17.06 10.24 -9.22
N ALA A 31 16.19 10.25 -8.21
CA ALA A 31 16.40 9.55 -6.94
C ALA A 31 16.39 8.03 -7.13
N TYR A 32 15.47 7.50 -7.92
CA TYR A 32 15.32 6.08 -8.22
C TYR A 32 16.57 5.53 -8.93
N ARG A 33 17.11 6.25 -9.93
CA ARG A 33 18.37 5.89 -10.58
C ARG A 33 19.56 5.92 -9.63
N ALA A 34 19.59 6.86 -8.69
CA ALA A 34 20.65 6.99 -7.70
C ALA A 34 20.67 5.88 -6.65
N LEU A 35 19.70 4.96 -6.65
CA LEU A 35 19.73 3.73 -5.83
C LEU A 35 20.76 2.70 -6.32
N GLY A 36 21.39 2.92 -7.48
CA GLY A 36 22.48 2.08 -7.97
C GLY A 36 22.05 0.83 -8.71
N TRP A 37 20.91 0.89 -9.42
CA TRP A 37 20.49 -0.21 -10.30
C TRP A 37 21.50 -0.46 -11.41
N GLU A 38 21.92 -1.70 -11.57
CA GLU A 38 22.68 -2.16 -12.72
C GLU A 38 21.73 -2.67 -13.82
N LEU A 39 20.97 -1.76 -14.43
CA LEU A 39 19.93 -2.05 -15.42
C LEU A 39 20.25 -1.37 -16.76
N ASP A 40 20.02 -2.10 -17.87
CA ASP A 40 20.27 -1.65 -19.23
C ASP A 40 19.17 -2.11 -20.21
N GLU A 41 19.43 -1.97 -21.51
CA GLU A 41 18.50 -2.34 -22.60
C GLU A 41 18.25 -3.86 -22.71
N ASN A 42 19.06 -4.70 -22.09
CA ASN A 42 18.91 -6.16 -22.11
C ASN A 42 17.96 -6.65 -21.00
N ASP A 43 17.51 -5.76 -20.12
CA ASP A 43 16.64 -6.13 -19.03
C ASP A 43 15.21 -6.44 -19.48
N ARG A 44 14.61 -7.40 -18.80
CA ARG A 44 13.24 -7.87 -18.98
C ARG A 44 12.49 -7.61 -17.70
N MET A 45 11.55 -6.64 -17.75
CA MET A 45 10.94 -6.06 -16.57
C MET A 45 9.41 -6.31 -16.54
N LEU A 46 8.90 -6.65 -15.36
CA LEU A 46 7.48 -6.96 -15.15
C LEU A 46 6.63 -5.69 -15.04
N GLN A 47 5.48 -5.68 -15.74
CA GLN A 47 4.39 -4.73 -15.50
C GLN A 47 3.12 -5.51 -15.12
N MET A 48 2.77 -5.54 -13.83
CA MET A 48 1.60 -6.23 -13.29
C MET A 48 0.55 -5.31 -12.66
N PHE A 49 0.90 -4.07 -12.38
CA PHE A 49 0.02 -3.14 -11.68
C PHE A 49 -1.00 -2.50 -12.61
N GLU A 50 -2.23 -2.33 -12.13
CA GLU A 50 -3.26 -1.60 -12.85
C GLU A 50 -2.80 -0.16 -13.16
N LEU A 51 -3.17 0.38 -14.32
CA LEU A 51 -2.80 1.76 -14.69
C LEU A 51 -3.40 2.84 -13.78
N THR A 52 -4.36 2.45 -12.94
CA THR A 52 -4.93 3.28 -11.86
C THR A 52 -4.02 3.35 -10.62
N PHE A 53 -2.92 2.60 -10.59
CA PHE A 53 -1.90 2.59 -9.54
C PHE A 53 -0.63 3.31 -10.01
N ASP A 54 -0.03 4.09 -9.14
CA ASP A 54 1.18 4.84 -9.44
C ASP A 54 2.43 3.97 -9.65
N VAL A 55 2.49 2.77 -9.03
CA VAL A 55 3.55 1.78 -9.31
C VAL A 55 3.57 1.39 -10.79
N SER A 56 2.42 1.39 -11.48
CA SER A 56 2.38 1.13 -12.92
C SER A 56 3.20 2.13 -13.70
N VAL A 57 3.24 3.39 -13.27
CA VAL A 57 4.00 4.45 -13.95
C VAL A 57 5.48 4.14 -13.99
N VAL A 58 6.08 3.71 -12.88
CA VAL A 58 7.51 3.31 -12.87
C VAL A 58 7.73 1.99 -13.58
N SER A 59 6.86 0.99 -13.39
CA SER A 59 6.99 -0.33 -14.02
C SER A 59 6.87 -0.29 -15.54
N PHE A 60 6.15 0.70 -16.06
CA PHE A 60 5.95 0.88 -17.49
C PHE A 60 6.96 1.86 -18.11
N LEU A 61 7.16 3.05 -17.51
CA LEU A 61 7.98 4.10 -18.11
C LEU A 61 9.48 3.90 -17.87
N TYR A 62 9.88 3.42 -16.70
CA TYR A 62 11.31 3.32 -16.37
C TYR A 62 12.06 2.37 -17.31
N PRO A 63 11.59 1.15 -17.58
CA PRO A 63 12.23 0.28 -18.57
C PRO A 63 12.40 0.94 -19.94
N LEU A 64 11.39 1.65 -20.41
CA LEU A 64 11.45 2.34 -21.71
C LEU A 64 12.55 3.42 -21.75
N THR A 65 12.88 4.05 -20.61
CA THR A 65 13.98 5.01 -20.54
C THR A 65 15.36 4.35 -20.62
N LEU A 66 15.44 3.03 -20.43
CA LEU A 66 16.65 2.20 -20.53
C LEU A 66 16.77 1.52 -21.90
N GLY A 67 15.71 1.52 -22.71
CA GLY A 67 15.61 0.68 -23.91
C GLY A 67 15.27 -0.79 -23.59
N ALA A 68 14.92 -1.08 -22.32
CA ALA A 68 14.62 -2.41 -21.83
C ALA A 68 13.20 -2.88 -22.24
N CYS A 69 12.95 -4.19 -22.15
CA CYS A 69 11.67 -4.78 -22.51
C CYS A 69 10.70 -4.81 -21.33
N VAL A 70 9.45 -4.41 -21.57
CA VAL A 70 8.34 -4.46 -20.61
C VAL A 70 7.45 -5.64 -20.92
N TYR A 71 7.20 -6.50 -19.93
CA TYR A 71 6.29 -7.63 -20.02
C TYR A 71 5.03 -7.35 -19.20
N ALA A 72 3.93 -7.09 -19.88
CA ALA A 72 2.65 -6.78 -19.26
C ALA A 72 1.88 -8.05 -18.91
N VAL A 73 1.38 -8.14 -17.69
CA VAL A 73 0.57 -9.25 -17.22
C VAL A 73 -0.85 -9.17 -17.81
N PRO A 74 -1.37 -10.26 -18.42
CA PRO A 74 -2.76 -10.30 -18.90
C PRO A 74 -3.76 -10.09 -17.77
N GLN A 75 -4.84 -9.36 -18.07
CA GLN A 75 -5.91 -9.12 -17.08
C GLN A 75 -6.86 -10.32 -16.91
N LYS A 76 -6.86 -11.28 -17.88
CA LYS A 76 -7.70 -12.48 -17.81
C LYS A 76 -7.00 -13.58 -17.01
N GLY A 77 -7.77 -14.34 -16.23
CA GLY A 77 -7.27 -15.44 -15.41
C GLY A 77 -6.79 -14.99 -14.02
N MET A 78 -6.06 -15.88 -13.35
CA MET A 78 -5.52 -15.60 -12.02
C MET A 78 -4.22 -14.81 -12.13
N LYS A 79 -4.25 -13.57 -11.68
CA LYS A 79 -3.12 -12.61 -11.81
C LYS A 79 -1.80 -13.18 -11.32
N TYR A 80 -1.77 -13.83 -10.17
CA TYR A 80 -0.55 -14.39 -9.61
C TYR A 80 0.04 -15.51 -10.49
N LEU A 81 -0.79 -16.40 -11.09
CA LEU A 81 -0.33 -17.42 -12.01
C LEU A 81 0.23 -16.81 -13.30
N ASN A 82 -0.44 -15.79 -13.83
CA ASN A 82 0.06 -15.05 -14.99
C ASN A 82 1.42 -14.38 -14.70
N VAL A 83 1.62 -13.87 -13.49
CA VAL A 83 2.91 -13.29 -13.06
C VAL A 83 4.00 -14.37 -13.07
N LEU A 84 3.75 -15.54 -12.48
CA LEU A 84 4.71 -16.65 -12.47
C LEU A 84 5.05 -17.13 -13.88
N ASP A 85 4.03 -17.35 -14.74
CA ASP A 85 4.23 -17.78 -16.15
C ASP A 85 5.08 -16.78 -16.93
N ILE A 86 4.83 -15.48 -16.78
CA ILE A 86 5.61 -14.44 -17.45
C ILE A 86 7.05 -14.40 -16.92
N MET A 87 7.24 -14.46 -15.60
CA MET A 87 8.56 -14.44 -14.99
C MET A 87 9.42 -15.61 -15.49
N GLU A 88 8.85 -16.81 -15.58
CA GLU A 88 9.53 -18.02 -16.05
C GLU A 88 9.75 -18.00 -17.56
N ARG A 89 8.68 -17.90 -18.34
CA ARG A 89 8.69 -17.98 -19.81
C ARG A 89 9.62 -16.94 -20.44
N HIS A 90 9.61 -15.72 -19.91
CA HIS A 90 10.42 -14.62 -20.45
C HIS A 90 11.70 -14.38 -19.67
N ARG A 91 12.01 -15.22 -18.66
CA ARG A 91 13.26 -15.16 -17.90
C ARG A 91 13.52 -13.74 -17.39
N LEU A 92 12.54 -13.18 -16.67
CA LEU A 92 12.59 -11.79 -16.24
C LEU A 92 13.83 -11.52 -15.35
N THR A 93 14.39 -10.32 -15.50
CA THR A 93 15.57 -9.88 -14.73
C THR A 93 15.20 -8.92 -13.60
N PHE A 94 14.03 -8.28 -13.70
CA PHE A 94 13.51 -7.34 -12.72
C PHE A 94 11.98 -7.54 -12.57
N ALA A 95 11.53 -7.71 -11.34
CA ALA A 95 10.11 -7.82 -11.04
C ALA A 95 9.74 -6.97 -9.82
N ALA A 96 8.70 -6.14 -9.96
CA ALA A 96 8.05 -5.48 -8.84
C ALA A 96 6.70 -6.17 -8.59
N VAL A 97 6.48 -6.64 -7.36
CA VAL A 97 5.27 -7.39 -6.98
C VAL A 97 4.71 -6.92 -5.64
N ALA A 98 3.40 -7.07 -5.46
CA ALA A 98 2.79 -6.93 -4.15
C ALA A 98 3.01 -8.23 -3.33
N PRO A 99 3.26 -8.17 -2.01
CA PRO A 99 3.40 -9.35 -1.15
C PRO A 99 2.25 -10.35 -1.25
N SER A 100 1.03 -9.89 -1.49
CA SER A 100 -0.13 -10.75 -1.74
C SER A 100 0.03 -11.68 -2.95
N VAL A 101 0.76 -11.26 -3.99
CA VAL A 101 1.07 -12.14 -5.14
C VAL A 101 1.95 -13.30 -4.71
N LEU A 102 2.99 -13.04 -3.90
CA LEU A 102 3.86 -14.09 -3.35
C LEU A 102 3.06 -15.04 -2.45
N ARG A 103 2.19 -14.49 -1.60
CA ARG A 103 1.34 -15.31 -0.70
C ARG A 103 0.44 -16.26 -1.48
N LEU A 104 -0.23 -15.77 -2.53
CA LEU A 104 -1.07 -16.61 -3.40
C LEU A 104 -0.27 -17.64 -4.19
N SER A 105 1.01 -17.36 -4.46
CA SER A 105 1.92 -18.25 -5.17
C SER A 105 2.58 -19.30 -4.26
N ARG A 106 2.43 -19.18 -2.94
CA ARG A 106 3.08 -20.05 -1.93
C ARG A 106 2.93 -21.56 -2.20
N PRO A 107 1.75 -22.07 -2.64
CA PRO A 107 1.61 -23.51 -2.97
C PRO A 107 2.56 -24.00 -4.07
N TYR A 108 3.11 -23.11 -4.89
CA TYR A 108 3.96 -23.42 -6.04
C TYR A 108 5.46 -23.21 -5.77
N PHE A 109 5.86 -22.75 -4.58
CA PHE A 109 7.27 -22.41 -4.28
C PHE A 109 8.24 -23.57 -4.48
N GLY A 110 7.77 -24.82 -4.30
CA GLY A 110 8.58 -26.02 -4.58
C GLY A 110 8.73 -26.38 -6.06
N GLU A 111 7.99 -25.72 -6.95
CA GLU A 111 7.91 -26.05 -8.38
C GLU A 111 8.48 -24.95 -9.29
N ILE A 112 8.67 -23.74 -8.78
CA ILE A 112 9.10 -22.55 -9.55
C ILE A 112 10.53 -22.15 -9.21
N SER A 113 11.24 -21.61 -10.22
CA SER A 113 12.58 -21.04 -10.04
C SER A 113 12.84 -19.94 -11.06
N PHE A 114 13.36 -18.80 -10.60
CA PHE A 114 13.65 -17.63 -11.44
C PHE A 114 15.13 -17.24 -11.32
N PRO A 115 16.06 -18.08 -11.86
CA PRO A 115 17.50 -17.84 -11.70
C PRO A 115 18.02 -16.62 -12.44
N ASP A 116 17.29 -16.11 -13.43
CA ASP A 116 17.63 -14.89 -14.17
C ASP A 116 17.23 -13.61 -13.44
N LEU A 117 16.37 -13.70 -12.41
CA LEU A 117 15.92 -12.54 -11.66
C LEU A 117 17.07 -11.95 -10.85
N ARG A 118 17.40 -10.69 -11.13
CA ARG A 118 18.46 -9.93 -10.45
C ARG A 118 17.89 -9.04 -9.33
N TYR A 119 16.68 -8.55 -9.53
CA TYR A 119 16.00 -7.67 -8.56
C TYR A 119 14.54 -8.10 -8.37
N LEU A 120 14.18 -8.38 -7.14
CA LEU A 120 12.79 -8.50 -6.70
C LEU A 120 12.42 -7.29 -5.85
N ILE A 121 11.50 -6.49 -6.32
CA ILE A 121 10.91 -5.39 -5.56
C ILE A 121 9.62 -5.86 -4.92
N VAL A 122 9.53 -5.76 -3.61
CA VAL A 122 8.28 -5.93 -2.88
C VAL A 122 7.75 -4.55 -2.48
N THR A 123 6.46 -4.31 -2.72
CA THR A 123 5.89 -2.97 -2.56
C THR A 123 4.37 -3.00 -2.43
N ALA A 124 3.77 -1.84 -2.19
CA ALA A 124 2.33 -1.59 -2.09
C ALA A 124 1.64 -2.16 -0.85
N GLU A 125 2.21 -3.15 -0.17
CA GLU A 125 1.72 -3.74 1.09
C GLU A 125 2.86 -3.88 2.09
N ALA A 126 2.51 -4.13 3.37
CA ALA A 126 3.51 -4.54 4.35
C ALA A 126 4.05 -5.93 3.99
N THR A 127 5.38 -6.05 3.99
CA THR A 127 6.08 -7.24 3.52
C THR A 127 6.42 -8.15 4.69
N ASP A 128 5.85 -9.35 4.72
CA ASP A 128 6.16 -10.38 5.70
C ASP A 128 7.53 -11.01 5.40
N VAL A 129 8.46 -10.93 6.35
CA VAL A 129 9.82 -11.48 6.19
C VAL A 129 9.82 -13.01 6.09
N ASN A 130 8.92 -13.70 6.81
CA ASN A 130 8.85 -15.16 6.73
C ASN A 130 8.39 -15.64 5.35
N LEU A 131 7.41 -14.94 4.74
CA LEU A 131 6.97 -15.24 3.37
C LEU A 131 8.11 -15.04 2.36
N LEU A 132 8.93 -14.01 2.55
CA LEU A 132 10.10 -13.79 1.70
C LEU A 132 11.15 -14.89 1.88
N ASP A 133 11.42 -15.31 3.11
CA ASP A 133 12.39 -16.36 3.40
C ASP A 133 11.97 -17.70 2.75
N GLU A 134 10.67 -18.01 2.77
CA GLU A 134 10.14 -19.17 2.04
C GLU A 134 10.26 -19.03 0.51
N PHE A 135 10.19 -17.80 -0.03
CA PHE A 135 10.28 -17.53 -1.47
C PHE A 135 11.73 -17.44 -1.98
N ARG A 136 12.70 -17.14 -1.11
CA ARG A 136 14.13 -16.98 -1.51
C ARG A 136 14.70 -18.13 -2.33
N PRO A 137 14.41 -19.42 -2.06
CA PRO A 137 14.90 -20.51 -2.92
C PRO A 137 14.42 -20.41 -4.37
N CYS A 138 13.29 -19.76 -4.63
CA CYS A 138 12.79 -19.55 -5.99
C CYS A 138 13.56 -18.48 -6.77
N ILE A 139 14.33 -17.61 -6.07
CA ILE A 139 15.02 -16.45 -6.63
C ILE A 139 16.50 -16.39 -6.18
N PRO A 140 17.30 -17.43 -6.46
CA PRO A 140 18.61 -17.63 -5.84
C PRO A 140 19.61 -16.50 -6.09
N ASN A 141 19.45 -15.72 -7.15
CA ASN A 141 20.36 -14.66 -7.57
C ASN A 141 19.80 -13.23 -7.35
N ALA A 142 18.57 -13.12 -6.82
CA ALA A 142 17.92 -11.82 -6.74
C ALA A 142 18.27 -11.04 -5.47
N THR A 143 18.56 -9.76 -5.62
CA THR A 143 18.51 -8.80 -4.52
C THR A 143 17.03 -8.45 -4.25
N VAL A 144 16.60 -8.64 -3.01
CA VAL A 144 15.23 -8.31 -2.58
C VAL A 144 15.20 -6.92 -1.95
N ILE A 145 14.30 -6.07 -2.43
CA ILE A 145 14.23 -4.68 -1.98
C ILE A 145 12.78 -4.31 -1.67
N ASN A 146 12.54 -3.79 -0.47
CA ASN A 146 11.26 -3.21 -0.10
C ASN A 146 11.25 -1.72 -0.47
N LEU A 147 10.32 -1.33 -1.34
CA LEU A 147 10.11 0.07 -1.72
C LEU A 147 8.78 0.56 -1.17
N TYR A 148 8.81 1.68 -0.44
CA TYR A 148 7.64 2.29 0.17
C TYR A 148 7.47 3.73 -0.31
N GLY A 149 6.21 4.12 -0.46
CA GLY A 149 5.79 5.49 -0.69
C GLY A 149 4.27 5.60 -0.80
N PRO A 150 3.66 6.67 -0.29
CA PRO A 150 2.30 7.04 -0.62
C PRO A 150 2.25 7.70 -2.00
N THR A 151 1.12 7.62 -2.68
CA THR A 151 0.90 8.24 -4.00
C THR A 151 1.22 9.74 -4.00
N GLU A 152 0.96 10.41 -2.88
CA GLU A 152 1.24 11.82 -2.63
C GLU A 152 2.75 12.17 -2.64
N ALA A 153 3.62 11.17 -2.49
CA ALA A 153 5.09 11.30 -2.54
C ALA A 153 5.70 10.73 -3.84
N THR A 154 4.91 10.57 -4.90
CA THR A 154 5.33 10.09 -6.23
C THR A 154 5.92 8.69 -6.18
N ILE A 155 5.08 7.69 -6.07
CA ILE A 155 5.36 6.25 -6.16
C ILE A 155 6.15 5.71 -4.95
N TYR A 156 7.44 5.96 -4.89
CA TYR A 156 8.33 5.51 -3.80
C TYR A 156 9.16 6.64 -3.25
N CYS A 157 9.41 6.62 -1.96
CA CYS A 157 10.23 7.63 -1.30
C CYS A 157 11.22 7.06 -0.29
N THR A 158 11.15 5.76 0.02
CA THR A 158 12.15 5.04 0.82
C THR A 158 12.49 3.68 0.21
N SER A 159 13.64 3.13 0.59
CA SER A 159 14.12 1.82 0.15
C SER A 159 14.82 1.07 1.27
N TYR A 160 14.58 -0.23 1.34
CA TYR A 160 15.27 -1.16 2.22
C TYR A 160 15.70 -2.40 1.45
N VAL A 161 17.00 -2.63 1.34
CA VAL A 161 17.53 -3.90 0.84
C VAL A 161 17.35 -4.94 1.94
N ILE A 162 16.50 -5.95 1.69
CA ILE A 162 16.18 -6.99 2.66
C ILE A 162 17.28 -8.06 2.59
N PRO A 163 18.16 -8.17 3.60
CA PRO A 163 19.21 -9.18 3.62
C PRO A 163 18.60 -10.59 3.72
N ALA A 164 19.38 -11.60 3.34
CA ALA A 164 18.96 -13.00 3.45
C ALA A 164 18.82 -13.44 4.91
N GLU A 165 19.64 -12.86 5.78
CA GLU A 165 19.62 -13.12 7.21
C GLU A 165 19.60 -11.80 7.97
N GLY A 166 18.90 -11.78 9.11
CA GLY A 166 18.86 -10.60 9.99
C GLY A 166 18.07 -9.42 9.41
N ALA A 167 17.03 -9.68 8.61
CA ALA A 167 16.13 -8.64 8.12
C ALA A 167 15.50 -7.86 9.27
N LYS A 168 15.59 -6.53 9.23
CA LYS A 168 14.94 -5.66 10.23
C LYS A 168 13.44 -5.67 10.01
N HIS A 169 12.70 -5.84 11.09
CA HIS A 169 11.23 -5.91 11.02
C HIS A 169 10.57 -5.50 12.34
N HIS A 170 9.27 -5.18 12.28
CA HIS A 170 8.39 -5.06 13.42
C HIS A 170 7.20 -6.01 13.25
N ASN A 171 6.95 -6.89 14.22
CA ASN A 171 5.90 -7.92 14.16
C ASN A 171 5.92 -8.73 12.84
N GLY A 172 7.10 -9.10 12.34
CA GLY A 172 7.27 -9.84 11.09
C GLY A 172 7.23 -9.00 9.82
N MET A 173 6.84 -7.72 9.90
CA MET A 173 6.79 -6.84 8.72
C MET A 173 8.12 -6.13 8.53
N ALA A 174 8.72 -6.27 7.34
CA ALA A 174 10.03 -5.72 6.98
C ALA A 174 10.09 -4.19 7.15
N ALA A 175 11.27 -3.70 7.51
CA ALA A 175 11.58 -2.27 7.47
C ALA A 175 11.29 -1.66 6.09
N ILE A 176 11.02 -0.35 6.08
CA ILE A 176 10.92 0.44 4.85
C ILE A 176 12.19 1.24 4.56
N GLY A 177 13.19 1.13 5.43
CA GLY A 177 14.56 1.56 5.25
C GLY A 177 14.78 3.06 5.25
N LYS A 178 15.56 3.57 4.29
CA LYS A 178 16.02 4.97 4.26
C LYS A 178 15.32 5.78 3.17
N PRO A 179 15.19 7.10 3.35
CA PRO A 179 14.62 7.96 2.33
C PRO A 179 15.46 7.96 1.06
N PHE A 180 14.81 8.13 -0.07
CA PHE A 180 15.47 8.33 -1.35
C PHE A 180 16.33 9.59 -1.33
N PRO A 181 17.39 9.68 -2.15
CA PRO A 181 18.16 10.91 -2.33
C PRO A 181 17.24 12.11 -2.58
N SER A 182 17.49 13.22 -1.88
CA SER A 182 16.67 14.44 -1.91
C SER A 182 15.32 14.38 -1.20
N MET A 183 14.92 13.23 -0.67
CA MET A 183 13.80 13.12 0.26
C MET A 183 14.28 13.23 1.70
N ASP A 184 13.40 13.65 2.58
CA ASP A 184 13.65 13.75 4.01
C ASP A 184 12.43 13.26 4.78
N TYR A 185 12.62 12.90 6.04
CA TYR A 185 11.56 12.38 6.89
C TYR A 185 11.66 12.91 8.31
N MET A 186 10.58 12.78 9.05
CA MET A 186 10.51 13.01 10.48
C MET A 186 9.53 12.01 11.10
N ILE A 187 9.91 11.40 12.22
CA ILE A 187 8.96 10.68 13.08
C ILE A 187 8.39 11.69 14.06
N ALA A 188 7.09 11.96 13.92
CA ALA A 188 6.43 13.03 14.64
C ALA A 188 5.53 12.52 15.77
N SER A 189 5.61 13.17 16.94
CA SER A 189 4.64 13.00 18.02
C SER A 189 3.27 13.55 17.62
N PRO A 190 2.19 13.28 18.37
CA PRO A 190 0.88 13.90 18.17
C PRO A 190 0.89 15.43 18.21
N SER A 191 1.86 16.04 18.91
CA SER A 191 2.05 17.49 18.99
C SER A 191 2.90 18.05 17.84
N GLY A 192 3.37 17.21 16.90
CA GLY A 192 4.19 17.59 15.75
C GLY A 192 5.67 17.81 16.06
N LYS A 193 6.15 17.35 17.22
CA LYS A 193 7.58 17.37 17.57
C LYS A 193 8.27 16.13 17.03
N GLN A 194 9.51 16.26 16.55
CA GLN A 194 10.35 15.14 16.19
C GLN A 194 10.64 14.27 17.40
N LEU A 195 10.46 12.96 17.23
CA LEU A 195 10.79 11.95 18.24
C LEU A 195 12.21 11.42 18.04
N PRO A 196 12.87 11.01 19.15
CA PRO A 196 14.16 10.33 19.09
C PRO A 196 14.04 8.93 18.46
N ALA A 197 15.19 8.34 18.07
CA ALA A 197 15.27 6.97 17.59
C ALA A 197 14.69 5.98 18.63
N GLY A 198 13.99 4.95 18.15
CA GLY A 198 13.31 3.94 18.96
C GLY A 198 11.90 4.31 19.44
N GLU A 199 11.49 5.58 19.34
CA GLU A 199 10.12 5.98 19.67
C GLU A 199 9.20 5.91 18.45
N THR A 200 7.98 5.40 18.65
CA THR A 200 6.97 5.27 17.61
C THR A 200 6.17 6.56 17.46
N GLY A 201 6.06 7.08 16.25
CA GLY A 201 5.27 8.24 15.89
C GLY A 201 4.81 8.21 14.44
N GLU A 202 4.12 9.27 14.00
CA GLU A 202 3.65 9.39 12.62
C GLU A 202 4.82 9.73 11.69
N LEU A 203 4.99 8.96 10.61
CA LEU A 203 5.96 9.28 9.57
C LEU A 203 5.50 10.49 8.76
N TRP A 204 6.30 11.54 8.76
CA TRP A 204 6.14 12.72 7.91
C TRP A 204 7.25 12.76 6.89
N ILE A 205 6.92 13.08 5.63
CA ILE A 205 7.83 13.04 4.48
C ILE A 205 7.93 14.43 3.86
N ALA A 206 9.14 14.83 3.48
CA ALA A 206 9.41 16.09 2.77
C ALA A 206 10.31 15.86 1.57
N GLY A 207 10.24 16.73 0.57
CA GLY A 207 11.13 16.69 -0.57
C GLY A 207 10.46 17.01 -1.91
N PRO A 208 11.23 17.02 -2.99
CA PRO A 208 10.77 17.45 -4.30
C PRO A 208 9.79 16.48 -4.99
N GLN A 209 9.61 15.28 -4.45
CA GLN A 209 8.65 14.29 -4.96
C GLN A 209 7.22 14.55 -4.47
N LEU A 210 7.02 15.40 -3.44
CA LEU A 210 5.69 15.66 -2.90
C LEU A 210 4.80 16.40 -3.89
N MET A 211 3.54 15.97 -3.99
CA MET A 211 2.49 16.71 -4.69
C MET A 211 2.26 18.08 -4.06
N CYS A 212 1.66 19.00 -4.80
CA CYS A 212 1.34 20.34 -4.30
C CYS A 212 -0.05 20.46 -3.65
N GLY A 213 -0.85 19.38 -3.66
CA GLY A 213 -2.23 19.35 -3.16
C GLY A 213 -3.12 18.47 -4.02
N TYR A 214 -4.34 18.20 -3.56
CA TYR A 214 -5.29 17.35 -4.29
C TYR A 214 -5.97 18.08 -5.45
N TRP A 215 -6.29 17.35 -6.50
CA TRP A 215 -6.89 17.88 -7.72
C TRP A 215 -8.30 18.40 -7.48
N ARG A 216 -8.52 19.70 -7.75
CA ARG A 216 -9.81 20.40 -7.60
C ARG A 216 -10.45 20.35 -6.21
N THR A 217 -9.71 19.92 -5.20
CA THR A 217 -10.18 19.81 -3.81
C THR A 217 -9.07 20.26 -2.85
N PRO A 218 -8.62 21.53 -2.93
CA PRO A 218 -7.51 22.01 -2.09
C PRO A 218 -7.82 21.94 -0.60
N GLU A 219 -9.09 21.99 -0.21
CA GLU A 219 -9.56 21.82 1.17
C GLU A 219 -9.28 20.40 1.72
N LYS A 220 -9.28 19.35 0.87
CA LYS A 220 -8.91 17.98 1.28
C LYS A 220 -7.41 17.85 1.62
N ALA A 221 -6.58 18.81 1.21
CA ALA A 221 -5.18 18.89 1.60
C ALA A 221 -4.98 19.50 3.00
N ALA A 222 -6.00 20.17 3.54
CA ALA A 222 -5.94 20.72 4.88
C ALA A 222 -5.69 19.61 5.92
N GLY A 223 -4.65 19.78 6.72
CA GLY A 223 -4.22 18.78 7.71
C GLY A 223 -3.35 17.64 7.19
N CYS A 224 -3.25 17.42 5.85
CA CYS A 224 -2.31 16.46 5.29
C CYS A 224 -0.89 17.03 5.17
N PHE A 225 -0.76 18.36 5.10
CA PHE A 225 0.53 19.06 5.03
C PHE A 225 0.75 19.90 6.27
N VAL A 226 1.98 19.92 6.74
CA VAL A 226 2.43 20.72 7.88
C VAL A 226 3.70 21.45 7.51
N THR A 227 3.72 22.77 7.71
CA THR A 227 4.94 23.57 7.60
C THR A 227 5.58 23.71 8.97
N THR A 228 6.82 23.27 9.10
CA THR A 228 7.57 23.45 10.35
C THR A 228 7.93 24.91 10.59
N PRO A 229 8.30 25.31 11.83
CA PRO A 229 8.77 26.66 12.11
C PRO A 229 9.95 27.12 11.25
N PHE A 230 10.72 26.19 10.68
CA PHE A 230 11.85 26.46 9.79
C PHE A 230 11.46 26.53 8.31
N GLY A 231 10.15 26.56 7.99
CA GLY A 231 9.65 26.71 6.63
C GLY A 231 9.64 25.44 5.79
N LYS A 232 9.96 24.27 6.36
CA LYS A 232 9.96 22.99 5.64
C LYS A 232 8.56 22.39 5.62
N LEU A 233 8.07 22.04 4.42
CA LEU A 233 6.77 21.42 4.21
C LEU A 233 6.91 19.90 4.29
N TYR A 234 6.10 19.27 5.16
CA TYR A 234 5.98 17.83 5.31
C TYR A 234 4.58 17.36 4.94
N TYR A 235 4.50 16.19 4.30
CA TYR A 235 3.27 15.42 4.13
C TYR A 235 3.13 14.41 5.26
N ARG A 236 1.97 14.37 5.89
CA ARG A 236 1.61 13.44 6.97
C ARG A 236 1.06 12.17 6.34
N THR A 237 1.79 11.05 6.50
CA THR A 237 1.43 9.78 5.83
C THR A 237 0.29 9.04 6.50
N GLY A 238 0.06 9.27 7.81
CA GLY A 238 -0.79 8.45 8.65
C GLY A 238 -0.19 7.10 9.04
N ASP A 239 1.02 6.77 8.54
CA ASP A 239 1.75 5.56 8.91
C ASP A 239 2.52 5.79 10.22
N LEU A 240 2.46 4.81 11.11
CA LEU A 240 3.22 4.79 12.36
C LEU A 240 4.55 4.09 12.10
N CYS A 241 5.62 4.75 12.44
CA CYS A 241 6.98 4.26 12.26
C CYS A 241 7.86 4.62 13.45
N GLN A 242 8.98 3.92 13.55
CA GLN A 242 10.12 4.29 14.39
C GLN A 242 11.40 4.25 13.56
N VAL A 243 12.48 4.85 14.05
CA VAL A 243 13.80 4.77 13.41
C VAL A 243 14.73 4.00 14.34
N ASP A 244 15.47 3.06 13.78
CA ASP A 244 16.46 2.30 14.55
C ASP A 244 17.81 3.04 14.66
N ALA A 245 18.78 2.41 15.33
CA ALA A 245 20.10 2.97 15.55
C ALA A 245 20.92 3.18 14.26
N ASP A 246 20.61 2.44 13.19
CA ASP A 246 21.27 2.54 11.89
C ASP A 246 20.60 3.55 10.96
N GLY A 247 19.49 4.17 11.41
CA GLY A 247 18.70 5.15 10.67
C GLY A 247 17.71 4.53 9.70
N ASP A 248 17.40 3.23 9.84
CA ASP A 248 16.36 2.59 9.04
C ASP A 248 14.97 2.82 9.66
N ILE A 249 14.01 3.17 8.81
CA ILE A 249 12.62 3.39 9.20
C ILE A 249 11.93 2.02 9.28
N ILE A 250 11.39 1.72 10.45
CA ILE A 250 10.66 0.49 10.75
C ILE A 250 9.17 0.83 10.75
N TYR A 251 8.41 0.15 9.90
CA TYR A 251 6.96 0.31 9.82
C TYR A 251 6.26 -0.39 10.99
N CYS A 252 5.43 0.32 11.74
CA CYS A 252 4.74 -0.18 12.94
C CYS A 252 3.22 -0.30 12.77
N GLY A 253 2.67 0.14 11.64
CA GLY A 253 1.22 0.09 11.37
C GLY A 253 0.64 1.43 10.92
N ARG A 254 -0.68 1.60 11.09
CA ARG A 254 -1.40 2.82 10.72
C ARG A 254 -2.04 3.48 11.94
N LYS A 255 -2.11 4.82 11.89
CA LYS A 255 -2.85 5.65 12.87
C LYS A 255 -4.37 5.61 12.65
N ASP A 256 -4.80 5.36 11.43
CA ASP A 256 -6.19 5.36 10.97
C ASP A 256 -6.67 3.94 10.60
N THR A 257 -7.88 3.85 10.07
CA THR A 257 -8.52 2.60 9.66
C THR A 257 -8.23 2.19 8.21
N GLN A 258 -7.32 2.88 7.54
CA GLN A 258 -6.92 2.54 6.18
C GLN A 258 -6.20 1.19 6.13
N VAL A 259 -6.51 0.37 5.14
CA VAL A 259 -5.86 -0.92 4.92
C VAL A 259 -5.29 -1.02 3.51
N LYS A 260 -4.32 -1.92 3.33
CA LYS A 260 -3.80 -2.29 2.02
C LYS A 260 -4.13 -3.76 1.76
N ILE A 261 -4.92 -4.04 0.73
CA ILE A 261 -5.37 -5.40 0.36
C ILE A 261 -5.11 -5.61 -1.12
N GLN A 262 -4.36 -6.66 -1.47
CA GLN A 262 -3.95 -6.97 -2.84
C GLN A 262 -3.29 -5.77 -3.57
N GLY A 263 -2.54 -4.97 -2.83
CA GLY A 263 -1.90 -3.75 -3.30
C GLY A 263 -2.81 -2.51 -3.28
N PHE A 264 -4.12 -2.67 -3.12
CA PHE A 264 -5.07 -1.54 -3.11
C PHE A 264 -5.08 -0.83 -1.76
N ARG A 265 -4.98 0.50 -1.81
CA ARG A 265 -5.13 1.38 -0.65
C ARG A 265 -6.63 1.65 -0.44
N ILE A 266 -7.19 1.14 0.65
CA ILE A 266 -8.63 1.17 0.92
C ILE A 266 -8.90 1.97 2.20
N GLU A 267 -9.67 3.03 2.06
CA GLU A 267 -10.27 3.74 3.18
C GLU A 267 -11.56 3.02 3.60
N LEU A 268 -11.54 2.35 4.75
CA LEU A 268 -12.74 1.65 5.23
C LEU A 268 -13.92 2.59 5.39
N GLY A 269 -13.67 3.85 5.73
CA GLY A 269 -14.70 4.90 5.84
C GLY A 269 -15.46 5.18 4.53
N GLU A 270 -14.85 4.95 3.36
CA GLU A 270 -15.52 5.09 2.07
C GLU A 270 -16.63 4.04 1.90
N ILE A 271 -16.32 2.79 2.23
CA ILE A 271 -17.31 1.70 2.19
C ILE A 271 -18.43 1.98 3.20
N GLU A 272 -18.07 2.35 4.44
CA GLU A 272 -19.03 2.71 5.50
C GLU A 272 -19.95 3.86 5.08
N TYR A 273 -19.42 4.85 4.37
CA TYR A 273 -20.20 5.98 3.85
C TYR A 273 -21.25 5.52 2.86
N HIS A 274 -20.91 4.69 1.87
CA HIS A 274 -21.85 4.18 0.89
C HIS A 274 -22.94 3.30 1.52
N VAL A 275 -22.56 2.46 2.49
CA VAL A 275 -23.55 1.65 3.23
C VAL A 275 -24.53 2.53 4.02
N LYS A 276 -24.02 3.54 4.72
CA LYS A 276 -24.87 4.50 5.44
C LYS A 276 -25.78 5.28 4.49
N ALA A 277 -25.28 5.67 3.30
CA ALA A 277 -26.06 6.35 2.29
C ALA A 277 -27.23 5.48 1.77
N PHE A 278 -26.96 4.17 1.52
CA PHE A 278 -28.01 3.20 1.15
C PHE A 278 -29.16 3.18 2.18
N TYR A 279 -28.82 3.17 3.46
CA TYR A 279 -29.80 3.21 4.56
C TYR A 279 -30.26 4.62 4.95
N LYS A 280 -30.00 5.64 4.10
CA LYS A 280 -30.36 7.04 4.35
C LYS A 280 -29.86 7.55 5.71
N HIS A 281 -28.65 7.10 6.10
CA HIS A 281 -28.00 7.39 7.39
C HIS A 281 -28.79 6.92 8.64
N GLY A 282 -29.72 5.97 8.47
CA GLY A 282 -30.57 5.42 9.55
C GLY A 282 -29.91 4.27 10.34
N CYS A 283 -28.64 3.93 10.07
CA CYS A 283 -27.91 2.89 10.81
C CYS A 283 -26.43 3.23 10.92
N ASN A 284 -25.74 2.58 11.87
CA ASN A 284 -24.29 2.54 11.87
C ASN A 284 -23.79 1.41 10.97
N ALA A 285 -22.67 1.66 10.29
CA ALA A 285 -21.97 0.67 9.49
C ALA A 285 -20.49 0.75 9.82
N VAL A 286 -19.85 -0.40 9.98
CA VAL A 286 -18.42 -0.54 10.31
C VAL A 286 -17.82 -1.63 9.43
N VAL A 287 -16.76 -1.30 8.72
CA VAL A 287 -15.97 -2.27 7.97
C VAL A 287 -14.75 -2.68 8.78
N LEU A 288 -14.52 -3.98 8.87
CA LEU A 288 -13.45 -4.58 9.66
C LEU A 288 -12.55 -5.45 8.78
N PRO A 289 -11.24 -5.24 8.80
CA PRO A 289 -10.29 -6.14 8.16
C PRO A 289 -10.16 -7.41 9.03
N VAL A 290 -10.41 -8.56 8.41
CA VAL A 290 -10.27 -9.87 9.06
C VAL A 290 -9.08 -10.57 8.43
N TYR A 291 -8.09 -10.89 9.26
CA TYR A 291 -6.88 -11.56 8.84
C TYR A 291 -6.99 -13.07 9.09
N ALA A 292 -6.76 -13.86 8.05
CA ALA A 292 -6.64 -15.30 8.17
C ALA A 292 -5.25 -15.72 8.68
N THR A 293 -5.10 -16.98 9.05
CA THR A 293 -3.83 -17.54 9.57
C THR A 293 -2.68 -17.49 8.55
N ASP A 294 -3.00 -17.47 7.26
CA ASP A 294 -2.03 -17.30 6.17
C ASP A 294 -1.65 -15.83 5.92
N GLY A 295 -2.19 -14.90 6.72
CA GLY A 295 -1.98 -13.46 6.61
C GLY A 295 -2.79 -12.80 5.49
N SER A 296 -3.68 -13.52 4.79
CA SER A 296 -4.65 -12.90 3.87
C SER A 296 -5.63 -12.03 4.65
N CYS A 297 -6.09 -10.95 4.02
CA CYS A 297 -7.03 -10.02 4.62
C CYS A 297 -8.31 -9.97 3.79
N GLU A 298 -9.44 -10.14 4.45
CA GLU A 298 -10.77 -9.96 3.87
C GLU A 298 -11.50 -8.82 4.61
N LEU A 299 -12.34 -8.09 3.88
CA LEU A 299 -13.21 -7.08 4.47
C LEU A 299 -14.53 -7.70 4.90
N HIS A 300 -14.91 -7.49 6.15
CA HIS A 300 -16.22 -7.81 6.67
C HIS A 300 -16.98 -6.53 7.01
N LEU A 301 -18.23 -6.45 6.59
CA LEU A 301 -19.13 -5.33 6.90
C LEU A 301 -20.04 -5.73 8.05
N ALA A 302 -20.07 -4.93 9.11
CA ALA A 302 -21.09 -4.99 10.15
C ALA A 302 -22.07 -3.82 9.95
N VAL A 303 -23.38 -4.11 10.02
CA VAL A 303 -24.48 -3.13 9.94
C VAL A 303 -25.30 -3.23 11.21
N GLU A 304 -25.54 -2.09 11.88
CA GLU A 304 -26.33 -2.04 13.11
C GLU A 304 -27.83 -2.03 12.79
N LYS A 305 -28.34 -3.21 12.53
CA LYS A 305 -29.75 -3.49 12.20
C LYS A 305 -30.11 -4.92 12.55
N GLU A 306 -31.43 -5.20 12.60
CA GLU A 306 -31.93 -6.57 12.54
C GLU A 306 -31.59 -7.21 11.20
N ALA A 307 -31.46 -8.55 11.18
CA ALA A 307 -31.08 -9.29 9.98
C ALA A 307 -32.10 -9.06 8.84
N GLU A 308 -31.56 -8.76 7.66
CA GLU A 308 -32.36 -8.59 6.45
C GLU A 308 -31.66 -9.22 5.25
N ASP A 309 -32.33 -9.26 4.09
CA ASP A 309 -31.70 -9.74 2.85
C ASP A 309 -30.60 -8.79 2.37
N THR A 310 -29.44 -9.37 2.01
CA THR A 310 -28.25 -8.61 1.59
C THR A 310 -28.28 -8.20 0.13
N GLU A 311 -29.10 -8.84 -0.71
CA GLU A 311 -29.03 -8.73 -2.17
C GLU A 311 -29.12 -7.27 -2.68
N SER A 312 -30.01 -6.48 -2.08
CA SER A 312 -30.19 -5.07 -2.46
C SER A 312 -28.98 -4.20 -2.07
N LEU A 313 -28.42 -4.44 -0.89
CA LEU A 313 -27.22 -3.76 -0.42
C LEU A 313 -25.98 -4.15 -1.25
N GLU A 314 -25.83 -5.43 -1.57
CA GLU A 314 -24.74 -5.93 -2.40
C GLU A 314 -24.77 -5.32 -3.79
N ARG A 315 -25.94 -5.30 -4.44
CA ARG A 315 -26.10 -4.64 -5.76
C ARG A 315 -25.79 -3.14 -5.69
N TYR A 316 -26.23 -2.47 -4.64
CA TYR A 316 -25.89 -1.06 -4.45
C TYR A 316 -24.37 -0.85 -4.31
N MET A 317 -23.72 -1.63 -3.44
CA MET A 317 -22.24 -1.54 -3.28
C MET A 317 -21.52 -1.84 -4.59
N GLN A 318 -21.91 -2.87 -5.35
CA GLN A 318 -21.31 -3.20 -6.65
C GLN A 318 -21.43 -2.07 -7.69
N SER A 319 -22.46 -1.23 -7.58
CA SER A 319 -22.64 -0.10 -8.50
C SER A 319 -21.87 1.17 -8.08
N HIS A 320 -21.37 1.24 -6.84
CA HIS A 320 -20.73 2.44 -6.29
C HIS A 320 -19.27 2.22 -5.87
N LEU A 321 -18.86 0.98 -5.65
CA LEU A 321 -17.52 0.62 -5.18
C LEU A 321 -16.81 -0.29 -6.17
N PRO A 322 -15.50 -0.13 -6.34
CA PRO A 322 -14.71 -1.07 -7.13
C PRO A 322 -14.69 -2.48 -6.48
N PRO A 323 -14.51 -3.56 -7.26
CA PRO A 323 -14.58 -4.94 -6.75
C PRO A 323 -13.70 -5.24 -5.55
N TYR A 324 -12.51 -4.63 -5.46
CA TYR A 324 -11.56 -4.86 -4.36
C TYR A 324 -11.97 -4.21 -3.03
N MET A 325 -13.00 -3.34 -3.03
CA MET A 325 -13.59 -2.73 -1.84
C MET A 325 -14.83 -3.48 -1.33
N LEU A 326 -15.34 -4.45 -2.08
CA LEU A 326 -16.55 -5.15 -1.71
C LEU A 326 -16.28 -6.08 -0.51
N PRO A 327 -17.07 -5.96 0.59
CA PRO A 327 -16.94 -6.85 1.73
C PRO A 327 -17.23 -8.30 1.35
N ARG A 328 -16.45 -9.23 1.90
CA ARG A 328 -16.62 -10.67 1.69
C ARG A 328 -17.84 -11.23 2.43
N ARG A 329 -18.14 -10.63 3.59
CA ARG A 329 -19.29 -11.00 4.43
C ARG A 329 -19.98 -9.76 4.97
N ILE A 330 -21.29 -9.87 5.13
CA ILE A 330 -22.14 -8.85 5.76
C ILE A 330 -22.75 -9.45 7.03
N HIS A 331 -22.60 -8.75 8.13
CA HIS A 331 -23.12 -9.14 9.45
C HIS A 331 -24.12 -8.10 9.93
N PHE A 332 -25.34 -8.52 10.20
CA PHE A 332 -26.33 -7.68 10.86
C PHE A 332 -26.26 -7.90 12.37
N ILE A 333 -26.13 -6.82 13.12
CA ILE A 333 -26.00 -6.83 14.57
C ILE A 333 -26.94 -5.78 15.14
N PRO A 334 -27.96 -6.18 15.91
CA PRO A 334 -29.01 -5.25 16.36
C PRO A 334 -28.49 -4.05 17.15
N CYS A 335 -27.40 -4.23 17.91
CA CYS A 335 -26.78 -3.16 18.69
C CYS A 335 -25.26 -3.35 18.71
N PHE A 336 -24.51 -2.33 18.30
CA PHE A 336 -23.07 -2.37 18.32
C PHE A 336 -22.51 -2.19 19.74
N PRO A 337 -21.45 -2.93 20.09
CA PRO A 337 -20.74 -2.73 21.34
C PRO A 337 -20.09 -1.34 21.37
N GLN A 338 -20.19 -0.70 22.54
CA GLN A 338 -19.60 0.61 22.79
C GLN A 338 -18.50 0.53 23.84
N ASN A 339 -17.44 1.33 23.65
CA ASN A 339 -16.39 1.48 24.66
C ASN A 339 -16.80 2.46 25.79
N ASN A 340 -15.94 2.62 26.79
CA ASN A 340 -16.18 3.51 27.94
C ASN A 340 -16.42 4.99 27.57
N SER A 341 -16.17 5.39 26.34
CA SER A 341 -16.38 6.74 25.82
C SER A 341 -17.61 6.85 24.92
N ASN A 342 -18.50 5.87 24.95
CA ASN A 342 -19.71 5.76 24.12
C ASN A 342 -19.44 5.77 22.61
N LYS A 343 -18.25 5.29 22.19
CA LYS A 343 -17.90 5.09 20.78
C LYS A 343 -17.97 3.61 20.45
N ILE A 344 -18.30 3.28 19.20
CA ILE A 344 -18.30 1.89 18.71
C ILE A 344 -16.96 1.23 19.00
N ASP A 345 -16.98 0.11 19.73
CA ASP A 345 -15.79 -0.70 20.02
C ASP A 345 -15.52 -1.67 18.88
N ARG A 346 -14.67 -1.24 17.93
CA ARG A 346 -14.29 -2.04 16.76
C ARG A 346 -13.59 -3.35 17.14
N ASN A 347 -12.83 -3.38 18.23
CA ASN A 347 -12.13 -4.59 18.66
C ASN A 347 -13.11 -5.63 19.22
N GLN A 348 -14.09 -5.19 19.99
CA GLN A 348 -15.15 -6.08 20.48
C GLN A 348 -16.03 -6.54 19.33
N LEU A 349 -16.36 -5.66 18.40
CA LEU A 349 -17.15 -5.98 17.22
C LEU A 349 -16.43 -7.02 16.33
N LEU A 350 -15.11 -6.87 16.13
CA LEU A 350 -14.30 -7.85 15.40
C LEU A 350 -14.36 -9.24 16.05
N LYS A 351 -14.20 -9.33 17.35
CA LYS A 351 -14.34 -10.62 18.07
C LYS A 351 -15.70 -11.24 17.87
N TYR A 352 -16.75 -10.42 17.85
CA TYR A 352 -18.13 -10.90 17.67
C TYR A 352 -18.38 -11.52 16.29
N ILE A 353 -17.82 -10.95 15.23
CA ILE A 353 -18.01 -11.43 13.84
C ILE A 353 -17.04 -12.54 13.43
N THR A 354 -16.03 -12.84 14.25
CA THR A 354 -15.02 -13.89 13.98
C THR A 354 -15.19 -15.15 14.84
N GLN A 355 -16.18 -15.14 15.75
CA GLN A 355 -16.62 -16.32 16.48
C GLN A 355 -17.58 -17.17 15.64
#